data_c58f4eca87d17e78f8a9cb4510701e8e
#
_entry.id   c58f4eca87d17e78f8a9cb4510701e8e
#
_cell.length_a   1.000
_cell.length_b   1.000
_cell.length_c   1.000
_cell.angle_alpha   90.00
_cell.angle_beta   90.00
_cell.angle_gamma   90.00
#
_symmetry.space_group_name_H-M   'P 1'
#
loop_
_entity.id
_entity.type
_entity.pdbx_description
1 polymer ?
#
loop_
_entity_poly.entity_id
_entity_poly.type
_entity_poly.pdbx_seq_one_letter_code
_entity_poly.pdbx_strand_id
1 'polypeptide(L)'
;MPEIIAILGPTASGKSAVALELARRVDGEIISCDSMQVYRGLDIGTAKPSAAEQDGVPHHLIDCCDISEAFGVCDFIERAGAAVDAIHARGGQPILCGGTGLYARALLYGYDIPSADASVRAAVQASYDEAGEAPLLAELTAADAEAADRVRGNPRRLIRAVETLRVTGEVARKADRLPVLPVSEWTLLPTPEINREQIHQRTREMLDSGWIEEAEQLIERGLFDTPTACQALGYRQIAAYLCGDIGSFAELAELIAPATCQYAKRQRTWFRNQHPGATPIVSDRPIDPAAIGAEIIQAQSHGK
;
A
#
# COMPACT_ATOMS: atom_id res chain seq x y z
N MET A 1 25.93 -0.46 5.78
CA MET A 1 24.94 0.35 5.03
C MET A 1 24.11 1.10 6.05
N PRO A 2 23.73 2.36 5.83
CA PRO A 2 22.78 3.02 6.71
C PRO A 2 21.48 2.22 6.72
N GLU A 3 20.86 2.16 7.89
CA GLU A 3 19.61 1.46 8.12
C GLU A 3 18.46 2.18 7.40
N ILE A 4 17.54 1.45 6.76
CA ILE A 4 16.31 2.04 6.21
C ILE A 4 15.44 2.48 7.37
N ILE A 5 14.87 3.70 7.31
CA ILE A 5 13.84 4.10 8.26
C ILE A 5 12.47 3.89 7.61
N ALA A 6 11.65 3.00 8.16
CA ALA A 6 10.33 2.69 7.64
C ALA A 6 9.24 3.35 8.49
N ILE A 7 8.47 4.27 7.89
CA ILE A 7 7.33 4.96 8.49
C ILE A 7 6.05 4.39 7.89
N LEU A 8 5.47 3.44 8.58
CA LEU A 8 4.33 2.66 8.12
C LEU A 8 3.05 3.02 8.89
N GLY A 9 1.90 2.68 8.33
CA GLY A 9 0.62 2.90 9.02
C GLY A 9 -0.56 3.03 8.09
N PRO A 10 -1.79 3.08 8.64
CA PRO A 10 -3.00 3.22 7.86
C PRO A 10 -3.05 4.56 7.12
N THR A 11 -3.95 4.64 6.13
CA THR A 11 -4.25 5.92 5.49
C THR A 11 -4.73 6.94 6.52
N ALA A 12 -4.47 8.22 6.31
CA ALA A 12 -4.77 9.31 7.24
C ALA A 12 -4.15 9.16 8.64
N SER A 13 -2.96 8.53 8.78
CA SER A 13 -2.24 8.43 10.05
C SER A 13 -1.17 9.51 10.26
N GLY A 14 -0.98 10.44 9.32
CA GLY A 14 0.06 11.47 9.41
C GLY A 14 1.46 11.02 8.97
N LYS A 15 1.61 9.78 8.47
CA LYS A 15 2.92 9.21 8.12
C LYS A 15 3.73 10.03 7.09
N SER A 16 3.07 10.61 6.08
CA SER A 16 3.75 11.41 5.04
C SER A 16 4.37 12.67 5.62
N ALA A 17 3.67 13.36 6.52
CA ALA A 17 4.20 14.53 7.22
C ALA A 17 5.38 14.18 8.14
N VAL A 18 5.30 13.04 8.86
CA VAL A 18 6.41 12.55 9.68
C VAL A 18 7.61 12.18 8.81
N ALA A 19 7.40 11.49 7.69
CA ALA A 19 8.47 11.10 6.77
C ALA A 19 9.16 12.33 6.16
N LEU A 20 8.40 13.35 5.77
CA LEU A 20 8.92 14.61 5.23
C LEU A 20 9.75 15.36 6.28
N GLU A 21 9.23 15.50 7.50
CA GLU A 21 9.94 16.15 8.60
C GLU A 21 11.25 15.41 8.95
N LEU A 22 11.20 14.08 8.96
CA LEU A 22 12.38 13.26 9.19
C LEU A 22 13.41 13.44 8.07
N ALA A 23 12.96 13.39 6.79
CA ALA A 23 13.84 13.54 5.64
C ALA A 23 14.62 14.86 5.68
N ARG A 24 13.97 15.97 6.05
CA ARG A 24 14.64 17.28 6.21
C ARG A 24 15.73 17.26 7.28
N ARG A 25 15.55 16.50 8.36
CA ARG A 25 16.50 16.47 9.48
C ARG A 25 17.71 15.57 9.26
N VAL A 26 17.57 14.56 8.40
CA VAL A 26 18.60 13.53 8.21
C VAL A 26 19.18 13.52 6.81
N ASP A 27 18.91 14.54 5.98
CA ASP A 27 19.24 14.58 4.55
C ASP A 27 18.77 13.30 3.83
N GLY A 28 17.49 12.97 4.08
CA GLY A 28 16.88 11.74 3.61
C GLY A 28 16.07 11.91 2.33
N GLU A 29 15.83 10.78 1.67
CA GLU A 29 14.98 10.69 0.50
C GLU A 29 13.82 9.70 0.76
N ILE A 30 12.61 10.04 0.32
CA ILE A 30 11.41 9.27 0.60
C ILE A 30 11.15 8.29 -0.55
N ILE A 31 10.92 7.00 -0.20
CA ILE A 31 10.47 5.95 -1.11
C ILE A 31 9.00 5.68 -0.79
N SER A 32 8.10 6.06 -1.72
CA SER A 32 6.66 5.83 -1.54
C SER A 32 6.33 4.34 -1.57
N CYS A 33 5.75 3.84 -0.49
CA CYS A 33 5.24 2.48 -0.36
C CYS A 33 3.71 2.47 -0.47
N ASP A 34 3.21 2.98 -1.60
CA ASP A 34 1.79 3.07 -1.92
C ASP A 34 1.53 2.52 -3.33
N SER A 35 0.56 1.60 -3.45
CA SER A 35 0.26 0.91 -4.72
C SER A 35 -0.51 1.78 -5.72
N MET A 36 -0.97 2.96 -5.33
CA MET A 36 -1.76 3.86 -6.18
C MET A 36 -1.00 5.14 -6.54
N GLN A 37 -0.14 5.66 -5.65
CA GLN A 37 0.67 6.85 -5.93
C GLN A 37 1.70 6.65 -7.05
N VAL A 38 1.96 5.43 -7.45
CA VAL A 38 2.83 5.09 -8.58
C VAL A 38 2.26 5.56 -9.93
N TYR A 39 0.93 5.72 -10.02
CA TYR A 39 0.25 6.04 -11.27
C TYR A 39 0.14 7.54 -11.51
N ARG A 40 0.53 7.99 -12.71
CA ARG A 40 0.37 9.37 -13.16
C ARG A 40 -1.11 9.74 -13.27
N GLY A 41 -1.48 10.87 -12.65
CA GLY A 41 -2.83 11.42 -12.67
C GLY A 41 -3.77 10.89 -11.59
N LEU A 42 -3.36 9.89 -10.78
CA LEU A 42 -4.05 9.54 -9.54
C LEU A 42 -3.43 10.36 -8.39
N ASP A 43 -3.78 11.63 -8.29
CA ASP A 43 -3.09 12.59 -7.44
C ASP A 43 -3.91 12.90 -6.18
N ILE A 44 -5.06 13.54 -6.35
CA ILE A 44 -5.92 13.95 -5.24
C ILE A 44 -6.46 12.73 -4.52
N GLY A 45 -7.08 11.78 -5.26
CA GLY A 45 -7.70 10.60 -4.67
C GLY A 45 -6.75 9.64 -3.93
N THR A 46 -5.44 9.76 -4.17
CA THR A 46 -4.41 8.99 -3.47
C THR A 46 -3.68 9.79 -2.39
N ALA A 47 -4.02 11.07 -2.22
CA ALA A 47 -3.26 12.01 -1.39
C ALA A 47 -1.77 12.02 -1.75
N LYS A 48 -1.46 12.01 -3.05
CA LYS A 48 -0.10 12.12 -3.56
C LYS A 48 0.47 13.50 -3.19
N PRO A 49 1.67 13.58 -2.60
CA PRO A 49 2.25 14.88 -2.29
C PRO A 49 2.55 15.65 -3.57
N SER A 50 2.02 16.85 -3.70
CA SER A 50 2.37 17.80 -4.76
C SER A 50 3.84 18.21 -4.67
N ALA A 51 4.39 18.77 -5.75
CA ALA A 51 5.77 19.27 -5.76
C ALA A 51 6.03 20.31 -4.66
N ALA A 52 5.03 21.12 -4.33
CA ALA A 52 5.12 22.09 -3.24
C ALA A 52 5.16 21.41 -1.86
N GLU A 53 4.37 20.35 -1.66
CA GLU A 53 4.36 19.59 -0.42
C GLU A 53 5.60 18.72 -0.24
N GLN A 54 6.23 18.29 -1.33
CA GLN A 54 7.52 17.59 -1.29
C GLN A 54 8.65 18.49 -0.77
N ASP A 55 8.52 19.81 -0.93
CA ASP A 55 9.41 20.84 -0.36
C ASP A 55 10.91 20.53 -0.59
N GLY A 56 11.25 20.17 -1.81
CA GLY A 56 12.63 19.87 -2.22
C GLY A 56 13.18 18.51 -1.76
N VAL A 57 12.45 17.74 -0.96
CA VAL A 57 12.82 16.37 -0.59
C VAL A 57 12.55 15.43 -1.77
N PRO A 58 13.55 14.65 -2.24
CA PRO A 58 13.33 13.70 -3.31
C PRO A 58 12.33 12.59 -2.90
N HIS A 59 11.37 12.34 -3.78
CA HIS A 59 10.40 11.25 -3.62
C HIS A 59 10.55 10.26 -4.77
N HIS A 60 10.73 8.99 -4.43
CA HIS A 60 10.82 7.88 -5.36
C HIS A 60 9.52 7.09 -5.42
N LEU A 61 9.27 6.42 -6.54
CA LEU A 61 8.07 5.59 -6.79
C LEU A 61 6.75 6.38 -6.73
N ILE A 62 6.81 7.65 -7.10
CA ILE A 62 5.66 8.49 -7.40
C ILE A 62 5.64 8.74 -8.91
N ASP A 63 4.48 8.72 -9.55
CA ASP A 63 4.28 9.00 -10.99
C ASP A 63 5.18 8.18 -11.94
N CYS A 64 5.56 6.98 -11.54
CA CYS A 64 6.48 6.15 -12.30
C CYS A 64 5.80 5.19 -13.29
N CYS A 65 4.44 5.11 -13.31
CA CYS A 65 3.66 4.25 -14.19
C CYS A 65 2.52 5.01 -14.87
N ASP A 66 2.11 4.57 -16.06
CA ASP A 66 0.82 4.97 -16.63
C ASP A 66 -0.30 4.09 -16.06
N ILE A 67 -1.55 4.58 -16.06
CA ILE A 67 -2.70 3.80 -15.55
C ILE A 67 -2.93 2.51 -16.33
N SER A 68 -2.54 2.45 -17.60
CA SER A 68 -2.63 1.27 -18.46
C SER A 68 -1.62 0.17 -18.11
N GLU A 69 -0.59 0.49 -17.35
CA GLU A 69 0.44 -0.46 -16.94
C GLU A 69 0.02 -1.24 -15.69
N ALA A 70 0.36 -2.52 -15.64
CA ALA A 70 0.26 -3.29 -14.40
C ALA A 70 1.44 -2.94 -13.48
N PHE A 71 1.15 -2.67 -12.20
CA PHE A 71 2.18 -2.49 -11.19
C PHE A 71 1.88 -3.39 -9.99
N GLY A 72 2.80 -4.25 -9.67
CA GLY A 72 2.66 -5.23 -8.60
C GLY A 72 3.80 -5.20 -7.59
N VAL A 73 3.76 -6.15 -6.67
CA VAL A 73 4.75 -6.24 -5.60
C VAL A 73 6.15 -6.55 -6.11
N CYS A 74 6.30 -7.28 -7.23
CA CYS A 74 7.60 -7.57 -7.86
C CYS A 74 8.23 -6.30 -8.41
N ASP A 75 7.45 -5.50 -9.16
CA ASP A 75 7.88 -4.20 -9.69
C ASP A 75 8.28 -3.25 -8.56
N PHE A 76 7.52 -3.28 -7.46
CA PHE A 76 7.83 -2.48 -6.28
C PHE A 76 9.16 -2.90 -5.65
N ILE A 77 9.41 -4.20 -5.41
CA ILE A 77 10.67 -4.68 -4.81
C ILE A 77 11.86 -4.27 -5.66
N GLU A 78 11.79 -4.47 -6.97
CA GLU A 78 12.87 -4.12 -7.90
C GLU A 78 13.18 -2.62 -7.85
N ARG A 79 12.15 -1.78 -8.07
CA ARG A 79 12.34 -0.33 -8.13
C ARG A 79 12.67 0.29 -6.78
N ALA A 80 12.07 -0.19 -5.70
CA ALA A 80 12.37 0.30 -4.35
C ALA A 80 13.77 -0.13 -3.90
N GLY A 81 14.19 -1.36 -4.21
CA GLY A 81 15.55 -1.84 -3.98
C GLY A 81 16.59 -0.98 -4.71
N ALA A 82 16.37 -0.73 -6.01
CA ALA A 82 17.24 0.15 -6.79
C ALA A 82 17.30 1.59 -6.22
N ALA A 83 16.18 2.11 -5.73
CA ALA A 83 16.13 3.43 -5.08
C ALA A 83 16.94 3.43 -3.77
N VAL A 84 16.79 2.40 -2.93
CA VAL A 84 17.59 2.25 -1.69
C VAL A 84 19.08 2.25 -2.01
N ASP A 85 19.51 1.44 -2.98
CA ASP A 85 20.92 1.33 -3.37
C ASP A 85 21.48 2.67 -3.90
N ALA A 86 20.68 3.37 -4.72
CA ALA A 86 21.05 4.67 -5.27
C ALA A 86 21.15 5.76 -4.19
N ILE A 87 20.26 5.77 -3.20
CA ILE A 87 20.32 6.70 -2.06
C ILE A 87 21.56 6.41 -1.21
N HIS A 88 21.83 5.14 -0.89
CA HIS A 88 23.04 4.73 -0.16
C HIS A 88 24.32 5.11 -0.88
N ALA A 89 24.37 4.95 -2.20
CA ALA A 89 25.55 5.31 -3.00
C ALA A 89 25.87 6.81 -2.94
N ARG A 90 24.87 7.66 -2.68
CA ARG A 90 25.04 9.10 -2.47
C ARG A 90 25.31 9.48 -1.01
N GLY A 91 25.29 8.50 -0.09
CA GLY A 91 25.42 8.75 1.35
C GLY A 91 24.14 9.28 2.01
N GLY A 92 23.00 9.28 1.31
CA GLY A 92 21.69 9.71 1.81
C GLY A 92 21.03 8.66 2.70
N GLN A 93 19.97 9.06 3.41
CA GLN A 93 19.17 8.20 4.27
C GLN A 93 17.88 7.78 3.56
N PRO A 94 17.69 6.47 3.22
CA PRO A 94 16.42 6.02 2.65
C PRO A 94 15.33 5.96 3.70
N ILE A 95 14.16 6.56 3.39
CA ILE A 95 12.96 6.58 4.23
C ILE A 95 11.83 5.93 3.46
N LEU A 96 11.43 4.72 3.85
CA LEU A 96 10.29 4.02 3.30
C LEU A 96 9.01 4.54 3.95
N CYS A 97 8.10 5.15 3.18
CA CYS A 97 6.86 5.71 3.72
C CYS A 97 5.63 5.18 2.99
N GLY A 98 4.70 4.53 3.70
CA GLY A 98 3.46 4.15 3.05
C GLY A 98 2.52 3.25 3.83
N GLY A 99 1.41 2.91 3.15
CA GLY A 99 0.31 2.13 3.72
C GLY A 99 0.11 0.77 3.06
N THR A 100 0.83 0.44 1.99
CA THR A 100 0.73 -0.86 1.31
C THR A 100 1.58 -1.90 2.02
N GLY A 101 1.01 -2.49 3.08
CA GLY A 101 1.74 -3.37 3.99
C GLY A 101 2.38 -4.60 3.31
N LEU A 102 1.76 -5.12 2.22
CA LEU A 102 2.36 -6.19 1.43
C LEU A 102 3.69 -5.75 0.80
N TYR A 103 3.74 -4.52 0.27
CA TYR A 103 4.95 -3.98 -0.36
C TYR A 103 6.07 -3.80 0.65
N ALA A 104 5.76 -3.16 1.79
CA ALA A 104 6.72 -2.99 2.88
C ALA A 104 7.26 -4.35 3.35
N ARG A 105 6.35 -5.31 3.61
CA ARG A 105 6.73 -6.66 4.04
C ARG A 105 7.63 -7.35 3.03
N ALA A 106 7.29 -7.27 1.75
CA ALA A 106 8.03 -7.92 0.67
C ALA A 106 9.46 -7.37 0.52
N LEU A 107 9.62 -6.05 0.58
CA LEU A 107 10.92 -5.39 0.48
C LEU A 107 11.78 -5.69 1.72
N LEU A 108 11.23 -5.49 2.91
CA LEU A 108 12.00 -5.52 4.15
C LEU A 108 12.32 -6.94 4.63
N TYR A 109 11.44 -7.91 4.35
CA TYR A 109 11.56 -9.28 4.84
C TYR A 109 11.87 -10.32 3.75
N GLY A 110 12.08 -9.87 2.51
CA GLY A 110 12.42 -10.73 1.39
C GLY A 110 11.34 -11.76 1.09
N TYR A 111 10.29 -11.35 0.42
CA TYR A 111 9.22 -12.25 0.01
C TYR A 111 9.67 -13.05 -1.22
N ASP A 112 9.70 -14.39 -1.12
CA ASP A 112 9.77 -15.24 -2.32
C ASP A 112 8.40 -15.15 -2.99
N ILE A 113 8.30 -14.24 -3.95
CA ILE A 113 7.13 -14.15 -4.80
C ILE A 113 7.48 -14.95 -6.06
N PRO A 114 6.91 -16.14 -6.22
CA PRO A 114 7.12 -16.92 -7.41
C PRO A 114 6.72 -16.06 -8.62
N SER A 115 7.50 -16.16 -9.68
CA SER A 115 7.17 -15.49 -10.94
C SER A 115 5.74 -15.82 -11.34
N ALA A 116 4.99 -14.80 -11.75
CA ALA A 116 3.66 -15.00 -12.28
C ALA A 116 3.79 -15.59 -13.70
N ASP A 117 3.06 -16.67 -13.98
CA ASP A 117 2.89 -17.17 -15.33
C ASP A 117 1.47 -16.83 -15.80
N ALA A 118 1.37 -15.95 -16.79
CA ALA A 118 0.10 -15.46 -17.28
C ALA A 118 -0.77 -16.58 -17.86
N SER A 119 -0.17 -17.59 -18.48
CA SER A 119 -0.88 -18.74 -19.07
C SER A 119 -1.44 -19.66 -17.99
N VAL A 120 -0.63 -19.96 -16.97
CA VAL A 120 -1.06 -20.75 -15.82
C VAL A 120 -2.15 -20.02 -15.04
N ARG A 121 -1.99 -18.71 -14.82
CA ARG A 121 -3.00 -17.90 -14.16
C ARG A 121 -4.32 -17.88 -14.90
N ALA A 122 -4.31 -17.72 -16.23
CA ALA A 122 -5.52 -17.76 -17.05
C ALA A 122 -6.21 -19.13 -16.98
N ALA A 123 -5.45 -20.22 -17.02
CA ALA A 123 -6.00 -21.57 -16.87
C ALA A 123 -6.62 -21.82 -15.50
N VAL A 124 -5.98 -21.33 -14.40
CA VAL A 124 -6.52 -21.44 -13.04
C VAL A 124 -7.79 -20.59 -12.89
N GLN A 125 -7.79 -19.37 -13.45
CA GLN A 125 -8.97 -18.50 -13.45
C GLN A 125 -10.13 -19.16 -14.20
N ALA A 126 -9.90 -19.70 -15.41
CA ALA A 126 -10.92 -20.38 -16.19
C ALA A 126 -11.50 -21.59 -15.43
N SER A 127 -10.66 -22.38 -14.75
CA SER A 127 -11.13 -23.50 -13.91
C SER A 127 -12.00 -23.03 -12.74
N TYR A 128 -11.66 -21.87 -12.14
CA TYR A 128 -12.48 -21.27 -11.10
C TYR A 128 -13.82 -20.77 -11.64
N ASP A 129 -13.84 -20.12 -12.79
CA ASP A 129 -15.04 -19.56 -13.40
C ASP A 129 -16.02 -20.67 -13.85
N GLU A 130 -15.49 -21.83 -14.31
CA GLU A 130 -16.28 -22.97 -14.77
C GLU A 130 -16.85 -23.82 -13.60
N ALA A 131 -16.03 -24.12 -12.60
CA ALA A 131 -16.35 -25.12 -11.57
C ALA A 131 -16.32 -24.60 -10.12
N GLY A 132 -16.06 -23.29 -9.92
CA GLY A 132 -15.97 -22.68 -8.61
C GLY A 132 -14.68 -23.05 -7.85
N GLU A 133 -14.73 -22.88 -6.52
CA GLU A 133 -13.54 -23.10 -5.68
C GLU A 133 -13.18 -24.57 -5.43
N ALA A 134 -14.15 -25.49 -5.55
CA ALA A 134 -14.01 -26.87 -5.08
C ALA A 134 -12.84 -27.63 -5.72
N PRO A 135 -12.66 -27.65 -7.07
CA PRO A 135 -11.53 -28.37 -7.68
C PRO A 135 -10.17 -27.78 -7.29
N LEU A 136 -10.07 -26.47 -7.21
CA LEU A 136 -8.83 -25.78 -6.84
C LEU A 136 -8.48 -26.01 -5.35
N LEU A 137 -9.48 -26.01 -4.48
CA LEU A 137 -9.28 -26.38 -3.07
C LEU A 137 -8.85 -27.83 -2.92
N ALA A 138 -9.41 -28.76 -3.69
CA ALA A 138 -9.01 -30.16 -3.67
C ALA A 138 -7.54 -30.33 -4.10
N GLU A 139 -7.13 -29.67 -5.17
CA GLU A 139 -5.75 -29.65 -5.64
C GLU A 139 -4.79 -29.10 -4.61
N LEU A 140 -5.13 -27.96 -4.00
CA LEU A 140 -4.31 -27.33 -2.98
C LEU A 140 -4.27 -28.16 -1.68
N THR A 141 -5.39 -28.78 -1.29
CA THR A 141 -5.48 -29.64 -0.11
C THR A 141 -4.59 -30.88 -0.24
N ALA A 142 -4.50 -31.45 -1.45
CA ALA A 142 -3.63 -32.60 -1.72
C ALA A 142 -2.13 -32.24 -1.56
N ALA A 143 -1.76 -30.98 -1.81
CA ALA A 143 -0.39 -30.50 -1.63
C ALA A 143 -0.13 -29.98 -0.19
N ASP A 144 -1.07 -29.23 0.37
CA ASP A 144 -0.97 -28.64 1.73
C ASP A 144 -2.39 -28.29 2.25
N ALA A 145 -2.91 -29.12 3.14
CA ALA A 145 -4.24 -28.94 3.71
C ALA A 145 -4.37 -27.63 4.54
N GLU A 146 -3.31 -27.25 5.25
CA GLU A 146 -3.30 -26.01 6.05
C GLU A 146 -3.33 -24.75 5.14
N ALA A 147 -2.60 -24.80 4.04
CA ALA A 147 -2.63 -23.74 3.04
C ALA A 147 -4.02 -23.59 2.41
N ALA A 148 -4.67 -24.72 2.07
CA ALA A 148 -6.03 -24.71 1.53
C ALA A 148 -7.03 -24.06 2.50
N ASP A 149 -6.96 -24.40 3.79
CA ASP A 149 -7.83 -23.80 4.81
C ASP A 149 -7.58 -22.29 4.99
N ARG A 150 -6.33 -21.83 4.87
CA ARG A 150 -5.99 -20.40 4.95
C ARG A 150 -6.58 -19.55 3.83
N VAL A 151 -6.86 -20.14 2.67
CA VAL A 151 -7.35 -19.42 1.47
C VAL A 151 -8.82 -19.67 1.16
N ARG A 152 -9.47 -20.61 1.86
CA ARG A 152 -10.87 -20.97 1.68
C ARG A 152 -11.77 -19.72 1.75
N GLY A 153 -12.72 -19.60 0.82
CA GLY A 153 -13.64 -18.46 0.72
C GLY A 153 -12.99 -17.16 0.23
N ASN A 154 -11.74 -17.22 -0.26
CA ASN A 154 -11.08 -16.08 -0.86
C ASN A 154 -10.57 -16.43 -2.28
N PRO A 155 -11.37 -16.15 -3.32
CA PRO A 155 -11.05 -16.54 -4.70
C PRO A 155 -9.66 -16.06 -5.16
N ARG A 156 -9.30 -14.82 -4.90
CA ARG A 156 -8.02 -14.24 -5.32
C ARG A 156 -6.82 -14.97 -4.69
N ARG A 157 -6.93 -15.30 -3.40
CA ARG A 157 -5.88 -16.03 -2.69
C ARG A 157 -5.80 -17.49 -3.14
N LEU A 158 -6.94 -18.13 -3.37
CA LEU A 158 -7.00 -19.50 -3.85
C LEU A 158 -6.37 -19.61 -5.24
N ILE A 159 -6.81 -18.79 -6.20
CA ILE A 159 -6.26 -18.74 -7.56
C ILE A 159 -4.75 -18.53 -7.51
N ARG A 160 -4.26 -17.58 -6.70
CA ARG A 160 -2.83 -17.33 -6.57
C ARG A 160 -2.07 -18.49 -5.94
N ALA A 161 -2.62 -19.15 -4.95
CA ALA A 161 -1.99 -20.30 -4.30
C ALA A 161 -1.84 -21.48 -5.26
N VAL A 162 -2.89 -21.77 -6.06
CA VAL A 162 -2.87 -22.83 -7.07
C VAL A 162 -1.97 -22.47 -8.26
N GLU A 163 -1.98 -21.21 -8.71
CA GLU A 163 -1.02 -20.70 -9.70
C GLU A 163 0.42 -20.96 -9.24
N THR A 164 0.73 -20.57 -8.02
CA THR A 164 2.05 -20.79 -7.42
C THR A 164 2.41 -22.26 -7.38
N LEU A 165 1.51 -23.11 -6.90
CA LEU A 165 1.72 -24.56 -6.84
C LEU A 165 1.99 -25.14 -8.24
N ARG A 166 1.25 -24.73 -9.24
CA ARG A 166 1.45 -25.23 -10.63
C ARG A 166 2.76 -24.74 -11.27
N VAL A 167 3.19 -23.52 -10.95
CA VAL A 167 4.43 -22.95 -11.50
C VAL A 167 5.68 -23.50 -10.79
N THR A 168 5.63 -23.64 -9.48
CA THR A 168 6.82 -23.96 -8.67
C THR A 168 6.85 -25.41 -8.17
N GLY A 169 5.72 -26.11 -8.20
CA GLY A 169 5.57 -27.42 -7.54
C GLY A 169 5.43 -27.34 -6.02
N GLU A 170 5.48 -26.13 -5.44
CA GLU A 170 5.44 -25.91 -4.01
C GLU A 170 4.35 -24.93 -3.59
N VAL A 171 3.78 -25.13 -2.42
CA VAL A 171 2.85 -24.19 -1.82
C VAL A 171 3.65 -23.11 -1.09
N ALA A 172 3.34 -21.84 -1.36
CA ALA A 172 3.99 -20.72 -0.69
C ALA A 172 3.80 -20.82 0.84
N ARG A 173 4.89 -21.03 1.56
CA ARG A 173 4.89 -21.09 3.01
C ARG A 173 4.94 -19.70 3.59
N LYS A 174 4.18 -19.45 4.65
CA LYS A 174 4.35 -18.25 5.47
C LYS A 174 5.70 -18.37 6.16
N ALA A 175 6.69 -17.69 5.66
CA ALA A 175 7.98 -17.63 6.33
C ALA A 175 7.90 -16.61 7.48
N ASP A 176 8.19 -17.05 8.70
CA ASP A 176 8.59 -16.16 9.79
C ASP A 176 10.02 -15.74 9.48
N ARG A 177 10.15 -14.64 8.75
CA ARG A 177 11.46 -14.12 8.34
C ARG A 177 11.79 -12.91 9.20
N LEU A 178 13.04 -12.85 9.64
CA LEU A 178 13.64 -11.60 10.12
C LEU A 178 13.83 -10.67 8.93
N PRO A 179 13.88 -9.34 9.14
CA PRO A 179 14.19 -8.40 8.08
C PRO A 179 15.50 -8.80 7.38
N VAL A 180 15.49 -8.81 6.06
CA VAL A 180 16.66 -9.10 5.23
C VAL A 180 17.52 -7.87 4.97
N LEU A 181 16.95 -6.68 5.22
CA LEU A 181 17.62 -5.39 5.15
C LEU A 181 17.72 -4.80 6.56
N PRO A 182 18.81 -4.09 6.89
CA PRO A 182 18.86 -3.30 8.11
C PRO A 182 17.76 -2.26 8.09
N VAL A 183 16.82 -2.32 9.03
CA VAL A 183 15.66 -1.44 9.07
C VAL A 183 15.25 -1.09 10.48
N SER A 184 14.90 0.19 10.68
CA SER A 184 14.21 0.71 11.84
C SER A 184 12.74 0.95 11.47
N GLU A 185 11.85 0.11 11.97
CA GLU A 185 10.44 0.13 11.60
C GLU A 185 9.60 0.86 12.65
N TRP A 186 8.80 1.82 12.19
CA TRP A 186 7.87 2.60 12.99
C TRP A 186 6.48 2.51 12.41
N THR A 187 5.49 2.22 13.25
CA THR A 187 4.11 2.10 12.81
C THR A 187 3.23 3.14 13.49
N LEU A 188 2.74 4.10 12.73
CA LEU A 188 1.82 5.12 13.24
C LEU A 188 0.41 4.55 13.32
N LEU A 189 -0.11 4.45 14.54
CA LEU A 189 -1.39 3.80 14.84
C LEU A 189 -2.31 4.76 15.64
N PRO A 190 -2.85 5.83 15.02
CA PRO A 190 -3.85 6.66 15.69
C PRO A 190 -5.03 5.79 16.16
N THR A 191 -5.72 6.18 17.23
CA THR A 191 -6.92 5.45 17.67
C THR A 191 -7.95 5.39 16.53
N PRO A 192 -8.87 4.40 16.55
CA PRO A 192 -9.89 4.27 15.50
C PRO A 192 -10.75 5.53 15.36
N GLU A 193 -11.02 6.23 16.46
CA GLU A 193 -11.83 7.46 16.52
C GLU A 193 -11.10 8.59 15.77
N ILE A 194 -9.88 8.88 16.17
CA ILE A 194 -9.04 9.92 15.54
C ILE A 194 -8.84 9.62 14.04
N ASN A 195 -8.51 8.37 13.71
CA ASN A 195 -8.29 8.00 12.32
C ASN A 195 -9.57 8.16 11.46
N ARG A 196 -10.74 7.87 12.03
CA ARG A 196 -12.02 8.09 11.36
C ARG A 196 -12.26 9.58 11.11
N GLU A 197 -12.10 10.42 12.12
CA GLU A 197 -12.26 11.88 11.99
C GLU A 197 -11.35 12.43 10.89
N GLN A 198 -10.07 12.06 10.91
CA GLN A 198 -9.10 12.47 9.89
C GLN A 198 -9.46 11.98 8.49
N ILE A 199 -10.01 10.76 8.35
CA ILE A 199 -10.47 10.23 7.06
C ILE A 199 -11.67 11.03 6.55
N HIS A 200 -12.68 11.30 7.39
CA HIS A 200 -13.85 12.08 6.98
C HIS A 200 -13.48 13.50 6.58
N GLN A 201 -12.64 14.17 7.36
CA GLN A 201 -12.16 15.51 7.05
C GLN A 201 -11.41 15.51 5.71
N ARG A 202 -10.41 14.64 5.56
CA ARG A 202 -9.59 14.54 4.35
C ARG A 202 -10.42 14.18 3.10
N THR A 203 -11.44 13.33 3.24
CA THR A 203 -12.33 12.99 2.11
C THR A 203 -13.05 14.22 1.59
N ARG A 204 -13.54 15.10 2.47
CA ARG A 204 -14.20 16.37 2.08
C ARG A 204 -13.19 17.30 1.41
N GLU A 205 -12.02 17.50 2.03
CA GLU A 205 -10.94 18.33 1.47
C GLU A 205 -10.52 17.87 0.07
N MET A 206 -10.40 16.57 -0.17
CA MET A 206 -10.08 16.01 -1.48
C MET A 206 -11.18 16.29 -2.51
N LEU A 207 -12.45 16.12 -2.14
CA LEU A 207 -13.58 16.41 -3.01
C LEU A 207 -13.66 17.92 -3.33
N ASP A 208 -13.42 18.79 -2.34
CA ASP A 208 -13.37 20.25 -2.52
C ASP A 208 -12.16 20.69 -3.36
N SER A 209 -11.11 19.88 -3.44
CA SER A 209 -9.87 20.16 -4.16
C SER A 209 -9.86 19.68 -5.63
N GLY A 210 -10.99 19.17 -6.15
CA GLY A 210 -11.10 18.76 -7.55
C GLY A 210 -10.97 17.26 -7.80
N TRP A 211 -11.23 16.41 -6.80
CA TRP A 211 -11.16 14.95 -6.99
C TRP A 211 -12.21 14.42 -7.98
N ILE A 212 -13.36 15.12 -8.13
CA ILE A 212 -14.39 14.75 -9.09
C ILE A 212 -13.88 14.95 -10.51
N GLU A 213 -13.26 16.09 -10.79
CA GLU A 213 -12.69 16.44 -12.08
C GLU A 213 -11.49 15.54 -12.43
N GLU A 214 -10.65 15.20 -11.47
CA GLU A 214 -9.57 14.21 -11.64
C GLU A 214 -10.16 12.85 -12.03
N ALA A 215 -11.18 12.40 -11.33
CA ALA A 215 -11.82 11.11 -11.59
C ALA A 215 -12.49 11.07 -12.97
N GLU A 216 -13.20 12.14 -13.38
CA GLU A 216 -13.82 12.25 -14.69
C GLU A 216 -12.79 12.07 -15.81
N GLN A 217 -11.66 12.81 -15.76
CA GLN A 217 -10.58 12.70 -16.73
C GLN A 217 -9.98 11.28 -16.79
N LEU A 218 -9.81 10.63 -15.65
CA LEU A 218 -9.27 9.27 -15.58
C LEU A 218 -10.26 8.23 -16.10
N ILE A 219 -11.56 8.42 -15.86
CA ILE A 219 -12.62 7.55 -16.37
C ILE A 219 -12.67 7.64 -17.90
N GLU A 220 -12.59 8.84 -18.47
CA GLU A 220 -12.50 9.04 -19.93
C GLU A 220 -11.26 8.36 -20.53
N ARG A 221 -10.16 8.26 -19.78
CA ARG A 221 -8.95 7.53 -20.16
C ARG A 221 -9.05 6.02 -19.94
N GLY A 222 -10.20 5.50 -19.53
CA GLY A 222 -10.43 4.07 -19.33
C GLY A 222 -9.92 3.52 -17.99
N LEU A 223 -9.95 4.30 -16.91
CA LEU A 223 -9.49 3.89 -15.58
C LEU A 223 -10.02 2.50 -15.16
N PHE A 224 -11.28 2.21 -15.44
CA PHE A 224 -11.90 0.95 -14.99
C PHE A 224 -11.53 -0.28 -15.83
N ASP A 225 -10.93 -0.08 -16.99
CA ASP A 225 -10.42 -1.14 -17.86
C ASP A 225 -8.94 -1.46 -17.59
N THR A 226 -8.31 -0.72 -16.66
CA THR A 226 -6.91 -0.90 -16.32
C THR A 226 -6.68 -2.11 -15.40
N PRO A 227 -5.50 -2.76 -15.47
CA PRO A 227 -5.25 -3.99 -14.72
C PRO A 227 -5.18 -3.79 -13.20
N THR A 228 -4.73 -2.64 -12.74
CA THR A 228 -4.45 -2.38 -11.31
C THR A 228 -5.02 -1.05 -10.83
N ALA A 229 -4.86 0.05 -11.57
CA ALA A 229 -5.30 1.38 -11.19
C ALA A 229 -6.81 1.47 -10.91
N CYS A 230 -7.63 0.63 -11.57
CA CYS A 230 -9.07 0.50 -11.35
C CYS A 230 -9.47 0.16 -9.90
N GLN A 231 -8.51 -0.25 -9.06
CA GLN A 231 -8.73 -0.60 -7.66
C GLN A 231 -8.61 0.61 -6.72
N ALA A 232 -8.26 1.79 -7.23
CA ALA A 232 -8.14 3.00 -6.44
C ALA A 232 -9.49 3.34 -5.75
N LEU A 233 -9.41 3.64 -4.45
CA LEU A 233 -10.60 3.92 -3.64
C LEU A 233 -11.22 5.27 -4.02
N GLY A 234 -12.53 5.35 -3.96
CA GLY A 234 -13.29 6.58 -4.19
C GLY A 234 -13.74 6.78 -5.64
N TYR A 235 -12.96 6.35 -6.63
CA TYR A 235 -13.25 6.61 -8.05
C TYR A 235 -14.52 5.94 -8.55
N ARG A 236 -14.89 4.75 -8.05
CA ARG A 236 -16.16 4.09 -8.39
C ARG A 236 -17.37 4.84 -7.84
N GLN A 237 -17.25 5.39 -6.64
CA GLN A 237 -18.30 6.22 -6.04
C GLN A 237 -18.45 7.54 -6.80
N ILE A 238 -17.34 8.15 -7.21
CA ILE A 238 -17.39 9.37 -8.04
C ILE A 238 -17.99 9.06 -9.41
N ALA A 239 -17.68 7.93 -10.04
CA ALA A 239 -18.32 7.52 -11.29
C ALA A 239 -19.86 7.40 -11.14
N ALA A 240 -20.32 6.79 -10.05
CA ALA A 240 -21.76 6.70 -9.76
C ALA A 240 -22.39 8.08 -9.52
N TYR A 241 -21.68 9.00 -8.88
CA TYR A 241 -22.10 10.39 -8.74
C TYR A 241 -22.22 11.11 -10.10
N LEU A 242 -21.22 10.97 -10.97
CA LEU A 242 -21.23 11.54 -12.32
C LEU A 242 -22.37 10.97 -13.20
N CYS A 243 -22.73 9.71 -12.98
CA CYS A 243 -23.88 9.08 -13.67
C CYS A 243 -25.25 9.48 -13.07
N GLY A 244 -25.28 10.20 -11.94
CA GLY A 244 -26.52 10.60 -11.27
C GLY A 244 -27.11 9.55 -10.32
N ASP A 245 -26.40 8.44 -10.06
CA ASP A 245 -26.84 7.40 -9.11
C ASP A 245 -26.68 7.86 -7.65
N ILE A 246 -25.84 8.86 -7.40
CA ILE A 246 -25.64 9.51 -6.10
C ILE A 246 -26.13 10.94 -6.22
N GLY A 247 -27.08 11.32 -5.35
CA GLY A 247 -27.85 12.56 -5.49
C GLY A 247 -27.14 13.83 -5.02
N SER A 248 -26.09 13.74 -4.22
CA SER A 248 -25.42 14.92 -3.66
C SER A 248 -23.97 14.69 -3.29
N PHE A 249 -23.21 15.78 -3.24
CA PHE A 249 -21.83 15.81 -2.76
C PHE A 249 -21.69 15.28 -1.31
N ALA A 250 -22.64 15.62 -0.44
CA ALA A 250 -22.64 15.14 0.93
C ALA A 250 -22.82 13.61 0.99
N GLU A 251 -23.72 13.06 0.19
CA GLU A 251 -23.92 11.62 0.08
C GLU A 251 -22.69 10.91 -0.48
N LEU A 252 -22.05 11.49 -1.49
CA LEU A 252 -20.78 10.97 -2.03
C LEU A 252 -19.71 10.87 -0.96
N ALA A 253 -19.50 11.92 -0.17
CA ALA A 253 -18.53 11.92 0.92
C ALA A 253 -18.86 10.85 1.97
N GLU A 254 -20.13 10.66 2.32
CA GLU A 254 -20.60 9.64 3.28
C GLU A 254 -20.53 8.21 2.71
N LEU A 255 -20.32 8.01 1.43
CA LEU A 255 -20.04 6.70 0.82
C LEU A 255 -18.54 6.40 0.74
N ILE A 256 -17.72 7.40 0.44
CA ILE A 256 -16.26 7.24 0.31
C ILE A 256 -15.59 7.06 1.68
N ALA A 257 -15.91 7.91 2.66
CA ALA A 257 -15.22 7.91 3.94
C ALA A 257 -15.33 6.57 4.71
N PRO A 258 -16.51 5.91 4.84
CA PRO A 258 -16.61 4.59 5.46
C PRO A 258 -15.82 3.51 4.73
N ALA A 259 -15.80 3.52 3.39
CA ALA A 259 -15.00 2.58 2.60
C ALA A 259 -13.50 2.74 2.89
N THR A 260 -13.05 3.99 3.01
CA THR A 260 -11.67 4.34 3.40
C THR A 260 -11.38 3.95 4.85
N CYS A 261 -12.32 4.11 5.78
CA CYS A 261 -12.19 3.62 7.17
C CYS A 261 -12.02 2.10 7.23
N GLN A 262 -12.77 1.35 6.41
CA GLN A 262 -12.61 -0.10 6.32
C GLN A 262 -11.23 -0.48 5.76
N TYR A 263 -10.73 0.26 4.79
CA TYR A 263 -9.37 0.07 4.28
C TYR A 263 -8.32 0.34 5.35
N ALA A 264 -8.42 1.46 6.07
CA ALA A 264 -7.54 1.79 7.19
C ALA A 264 -7.55 0.73 8.29
N LYS A 265 -8.73 0.15 8.61
CA LYS A 265 -8.86 -0.97 9.56
C LYS A 265 -8.08 -2.21 9.08
N ARG A 266 -8.16 -2.56 7.78
CA ARG A 266 -7.37 -3.67 7.20
C ARG A 266 -5.87 -3.42 7.28
N GLN A 267 -5.42 -2.19 6.96
CA GLN A 267 -4.02 -1.80 7.07
C GLN A 267 -3.52 -1.91 8.52
N ARG A 268 -4.29 -1.40 9.49
CA ARG A 268 -3.95 -1.49 10.93
C ARG A 268 -3.79 -2.95 11.38
N THR A 269 -4.72 -3.82 10.99
CA THR A 269 -4.65 -5.25 11.29
C THR A 269 -3.42 -5.90 10.65
N TRP A 270 -3.12 -5.50 9.41
CA TRP A 270 -1.94 -5.98 8.70
C TRP A 270 -0.64 -5.61 9.43
N PHE A 271 -0.43 -4.34 9.73
CA PHE A 271 0.80 -3.88 10.39
C PHE A 271 1.00 -4.53 11.76
N ARG A 272 -0.05 -4.65 12.55
CA ARG A 272 0.02 -5.35 13.85
C ARG A 272 0.45 -6.82 13.74
N ASN A 273 0.02 -7.51 12.68
CA ASN A 273 0.23 -8.95 12.55
C ASN A 273 1.45 -9.32 11.70
N GLN A 274 1.87 -8.45 10.78
CA GLN A 274 2.90 -8.78 9.80
C GLN A 274 4.21 -8.01 10.00
N HIS A 275 4.24 -7.05 10.92
CA HIS A 275 5.43 -6.26 11.27
C HIS A 275 5.67 -6.31 12.79
N PRO A 276 5.97 -7.51 13.35
CA PRO A 276 6.07 -7.68 14.81
C PRO A 276 7.28 -6.96 15.42
N GLY A 277 8.29 -6.64 14.61
CA GLY A 277 9.48 -5.87 15.04
C GLY A 277 9.30 -4.36 14.98
N ALA A 278 8.18 -3.87 14.43
CA ALA A 278 7.95 -2.44 14.31
C ALA A 278 7.62 -1.79 15.66
N THR A 279 8.21 -0.64 15.94
CA THR A 279 7.88 0.18 17.11
C THR A 279 6.55 0.90 16.87
N PRO A 280 5.49 0.62 17.66
CA PRO A 280 4.19 1.27 17.46
C PRO A 280 4.18 2.65 18.13
N ILE A 281 3.74 3.66 17.37
CA ILE A 281 3.40 4.99 17.88
C ILE A 281 1.89 5.09 17.91
N VAL A 282 1.33 4.93 19.12
CA VAL A 282 -0.13 5.02 19.34
C VAL A 282 -0.48 6.44 19.79
N SER A 283 -1.50 7.03 19.13
CA SER A 283 -1.93 8.40 19.48
C SER A 283 -3.45 8.50 19.54
N ASP A 284 -3.95 9.16 20.57
CA ASP A 284 -5.34 9.55 20.78
C ASP A 284 -5.67 10.96 20.29
N ARG A 285 -4.73 11.58 19.57
CA ARG A 285 -4.82 12.92 18.97
C ARG A 285 -4.09 12.91 17.62
N PRO A 286 -4.30 13.92 16.76
CA PRO A 286 -3.50 14.10 15.55
C PRO A 286 -2.00 14.08 15.87
N ILE A 287 -1.24 13.39 15.03
CA ILE A 287 0.21 13.25 15.22
C ILE A 287 0.90 14.58 14.95
N ASP A 288 1.82 14.96 15.84
CA ASP A 288 2.77 16.05 15.65
C ASP A 288 4.01 15.51 14.90
N PRO A 289 4.21 15.86 13.61
CA PRO A 289 5.33 15.35 12.84
C PRO A 289 6.69 15.71 13.42
N ALA A 290 6.83 16.90 14.01
CA ALA A 290 8.09 17.39 14.55
C ALA A 290 8.49 16.62 15.82
N ALA A 291 7.54 16.33 16.69
CA ALA A 291 7.77 15.55 17.91
C ALA A 291 8.14 14.10 17.56
N ILE A 292 7.38 13.46 16.67
CA ILE A 292 7.64 12.07 16.26
C ILE A 292 8.97 11.95 15.50
N GLY A 293 9.27 12.88 14.59
CA GLY A 293 10.56 12.91 13.90
C GLY A 293 11.75 12.99 14.87
N ALA A 294 11.64 13.80 15.92
CA ALA A 294 12.67 13.90 16.96
C ALA A 294 12.81 12.59 17.76
N GLU A 295 11.70 11.95 18.15
CA GLU A 295 11.68 10.66 18.85
C GLU A 295 12.40 9.58 18.04
N ILE A 296 12.11 9.46 16.73
CA ILE A 296 12.73 8.50 15.83
C ILE A 296 14.25 8.72 15.76
N ILE A 297 14.70 9.96 15.58
CA ILE A 297 16.14 10.29 15.51
C ILE A 297 16.84 9.96 16.84
N GLN A 298 16.22 10.29 17.96
CA GLN A 298 16.78 9.98 19.28
C GLN A 298 16.93 8.48 19.50
N ALA A 299 15.92 7.69 19.14
CA ALA A 299 15.99 6.22 19.26
C ALA A 299 17.10 5.61 18.43
N GLN A 300 17.36 6.12 17.21
CA GLN A 300 18.46 5.67 16.37
C GLN A 300 19.84 6.01 16.92
N SER A 301 19.94 7.10 17.66
CA SER A 301 21.20 7.53 18.29
C SER A 301 21.60 6.67 19.50
N HIS A 302 20.63 6.03 20.15
CA HIS A 302 20.85 5.16 21.33
C HIS A 302 21.04 3.68 20.98
N GLY A 303 20.73 3.28 19.74
CA GLY A 303 20.88 1.90 19.25
C GLY A 303 22.25 1.60 18.60
N LYS A 304 23.13 2.59 18.55
CA LYS A 304 24.52 2.47 18.14
C LYS A 304 25.41 2.38 19.38
#